data_d9084a536aff3a21bc77d451cdc97bca
#
_entry.id   d9084a536aff3a21bc77d451cdc97bca
#
_cell.length_a   1.000
_cell.length_b   1.000
_cell.length_c   1.000
_cell.angle_alpha   90.00
_cell.angle_beta   90.00
_cell.angle_gamma   90.00
#
_symmetry.space_group_name_H-M   'P 1'
#
loop_
_entity.id
_entity.type
_entity.pdbx_description
1 polymer ?
#
loop_
_entity_poly.entity_id
_entity_poly.type
_entity_poly.pdbx_seq_one_letter_code
_entity_poly.pdbx_strand_id
1 'polypeptide(L)'
;AKLREIFDLGYDGVIAVMLSSGLSGTYNLARILAGECAEQGYAMKVFDSVSGALGQGMTVLQLAEDIKNGMDWEELTERRAPQLIANTYPFFSVDTLEYLVKGGRIGKVTAMAGTMLQIKPIITFAPDGQLQSVAKVRGRHQVMRKLVDMAVDRCGEHKRYNLAVAHGG
;
A
#
# COMPACT_ATOMS: atom_id res chain seq x y z
N ALA A 1 -23.58 -6.21 -4.36
CA ALA A 1 -23.70 -6.52 -5.78
C ALA A 1 -22.41 -7.16 -6.32
N LYS A 2 -21.27 -6.43 -6.39
CA LYS A 2 -20.04 -6.92 -7.06
C LYS A 2 -19.44 -8.19 -6.45
N LEU A 3 -19.43 -8.35 -5.13
CA LEU A 3 -18.94 -9.58 -4.49
C LEU A 3 -19.79 -10.81 -4.85
N ARG A 4 -21.12 -10.66 -4.93
CA ARG A 4 -21.99 -11.76 -5.37
C ARG A 4 -21.66 -12.19 -6.78
N GLU A 5 -21.48 -11.26 -7.71
CA GLU A 5 -21.07 -11.57 -9.08
C GLU A 5 -19.77 -12.41 -9.12
N ILE A 6 -18.80 -12.12 -8.25
CA ILE A 6 -17.53 -12.86 -8.16
C ILE A 6 -17.80 -14.31 -7.71
N PHE A 7 -18.59 -14.51 -6.65
CA PHE A 7 -18.92 -15.85 -6.19
C PHE A 7 -19.83 -16.61 -7.17
N ASP A 8 -20.75 -15.92 -7.86
CA ASP A 8 -21.58 -16.51 -8.91
C ASP A 8 -20.75 -16.99 -10.12
N LEU A 9 -19.55 -16.44 -10.33
CA LEU A 9 -18.57 -16.92 -11.31
C LEU A 9 -17.83 -18.20 -10.87
N GLY A 10 -18.09 -18.72 -9.66
CA GLY A 10 -17.54 -19.97 -9.17
C GLY A 10 -16.18 -19.85 -8.48
N TYR A 11 -15.80 -18.64 -8.02
CA TYR A 11 -14.60 -18.48 -7.22
C TYR A 11 -14.84 -18.95 -5.78
N ASP A 12 -13.88 -19.70 -5.22
CA ASP A 12 -13.94 -20.27 -3.87
C ASP A 12 -13.69 -19.24 -2.77
N GLY A 13 -13.00 -18.15 -3.09
CA GLY A 13 -12.66 -17.11 -2.12
C GLY A 13 -12.20 -15.80 -2.74
N VAL A 14 -12.21 -14.75 -1.93
CA VAL A 14 -11.77 -13.41 -2.30
C VAL A 14 -10.71 -12.90 -1.33
N ILE A 15 -9.54 -12.51 -1.85
CA ILE A 15 -8.53 -11.77 -1.09
C ILE A 15 -8.63 -10.29 -1.48
N ALA A 16 -9.00 -9.44 -0.51
CA ALA A 16 -9.14 -8.01 -0.70
C ALA A 16 -7.98 -7.27 0.00
N VAL A 17 -7.08 -6.69 -0.78
CA VAL A 17 -5.99 -5.84 -0.28
C VAL A 17 -6.44 -4.38 -0.41
N MET A 18 -6.69 -3.74 0.71
CA MET A 18 -7.29 -2.40 0.75
C MET A 18 -6.22 -1.32 0.91
N LEU A 19 -6.54 -0.11 0.44
CA LEU A 19 -5.78 1.11 0.75
C LEU A 19 -5.62 1.23 2.27
N SER A 20 -4.46 1.75 2.70
CA SER A 20 -4.15 1.98 4.11
C SER A 20 -5.33 2.53 4.92
N SER A 21 -5.63 1.87 6.03
CA SER A 21 -6.69 2.26 6.96
C SER A 21 -6.45 3.63 7.59
N GLY A 22 -5.19 4.05 7.68
CA GLY A 22 -4.81 5.39 8.13
C GLY A 22 -5.15 6.51 7.15
N LEU A 23 -5.50 6.18 5.89
CA LEU A 23 -5.91 7.14 4.85
C LEU A 23 -7.37 7.02 4.45
N SER A 24 -7.99 5.85 4.61
CA SER A 24 -9.34 5.57 4.11
C SER A 24 -10.08 4.58 4.98
N GLY A 25 -11.38 4.82 5.16
CA GLY A 25 -12.29 3.88 5.83
C GLY A 25 -12.65 2.62 5.01
N THR A 26 -12.14 2.48 3.76
CA THR A 26 -12.49 1.34 2.88
C THR A 26 -12.06 -0.01 3.44
N TYR A 27 -10.95 -0.08 4.17
CA TYR A 27 -10.54 -1.30 4.88
C TYR A 27 -11.60 -1.74 5.89
N ASN A 28 -12.08 -0.83 6.75
CA ASN A 28 -13.10 -1.15 7.75
C ASN A 28 -14.42 -1.57 7.10
N LEU A 29 -14.83 -0.89 6.02
CA LEU A 29 -16.02 -1.27 5.26
C LEU A 29 -15.87 -2.69 4.67
N ALA A 30 -14.72 -3.00 4.06
CA ALA A 30 -14.46 -4.32 3.50
C ALA A 30 -14.47 -5.42 4.57
N ARG A 31 -13.98 -5.14 5.81
CA ARG A 31 -14.07 -6.08 6.93
C ARG A 31 -15.51 -6.39 7.34
N ILE A 32 -16.38 -5.39 7.36
CA ILE A 32 -17.81 -5.60 7.64
C ILE A 32 -18.42 -6.51 6.57
N LEU A 33 -18.15 -6.21 5.30
CA LEU A 33 -18.62 -7.03 4.17
C LEU A 33 -18.08 -8.46 4.22
N ALA A 34 -16.85 -8.68 4.68
CA ALA A 34 -16.29 -10.01 4.85
C ALA A 34 -17.05 -10.82 5.92
N GLY A 35 -17.49 -10.17 7.00
CA GLY A 35 -18.38 -10.79 7.99
C GLY A 35 -19.72 -11.24 7.38
N GLU A 36 -20.36 -10.36 6.60
CA GLU A 36 -21.60 -10.70 5.90
C GLU A 36 -21.41 -11.83 4.86
N CYS A 37 -20.26 -11.86 4.19
CA CYS A 37 -19.90 -12.96 3.28
C CYS A 37 -19.76 -14.29 4.02
N ALA A 38 -19.10 -14.28 5.18
CA ALA A 38 -18.92 -15.49 6.00
C ALA A 38 -20.24 -16.08 6.50
N GLU A 39 -21.21 -15.24 6.87
CA GLU A 39 -22.57 -15.68 7.25
C GLU A 39 -23.32 -16.36 6.08
N GLN A 40 -22.94 -16.03 4.85
CA GLN A 40 -23.48 -16.63 3.64
C GLN A 40 -22.65 -17.81 3.10
N GLY A 41 -21.61 -18.24 3.83
CA GLY A 41 -20.74 -19.36 3.47
C GLY A 41 -19.65 -18.99 2.43
N TYR A 42 -19.39 -17.70 2.20
CA TYR A 42 -18.35 -17.23 1.27
C TYR A 42 -17.04 -16.89 1.99
N ALA A 43 -15.93 -17.37 1.49
CA ALA A 43 -14.61 -17.06 2.02
C ALA A 43 -14.15 -15.68 1.50
N MET A 44 -13.98 -14.72 2.42
CA MET A 44 -13.38 -13.43 2.10
C MET A 44 -12.37 -13.03 3.18
N LYS A 45 -11.12 -12.78 2.76
CA LYS A 45 -10.07 -12.27 3.64
C LYS A 45 -9.70 -10.84 3.23
N VAL A 46 -9.62 -9.94 4.21
CA VAL A 46 -9.36 -8.51 3.98
C VAL A 46 -8.07 -8.11 4.67
N PHE A 47 -7.19 -7.46 3.92
CA PHE A 47 -5.91 -6.96 4.41
C PHE A 47 -5.84 -5.44 4.31
N ASP A 48 -5.35 -4.81 5.37
CA ASP A 48 -4.83 -3.44 5.31
C ASP A 48 -3.44 -3.49 4.68
N SER A 49 -3.26 -2.86 3.52
CA SER A 49 -1.95 -2.84 2.88
C SER A 49 -0.92 -1.98 3.60
N VAL A 50 -1.36 -1.13 4.54
CA VAL A 50 -0.53 -0.06 5.14
C VAL A 50 0.21 0.72 4.04
N SER A 51 -0.42 0.86 2.89
CA SER A 51 0.16 1.39 1.66
C SER A 51 -0.93 1.96 0.75
N GLY A 52 -0.54 2.41 -0.42
CA GLY A 52 -1.42 2.88 -1.48
C GLY A 52 -0.74 2.85 -2.83
N ALA A 53 -1.49 3.15 -3.90
CA ALA A 53 -1.00 3.19 -5.26
C ALA A 53 -0.16 1.95 -5.63
N LEU A 54 1.09 2.15 -6.07
CA LEU A 54 1.96 1.05 -6.49
C LEU A 54 2.28 0.05 -5.37
N GLY A 55 2.46 0.49 -4.12
CA GLY A 55 2.75 -0.42 -3.01
C GLY A 55 1.63 -1.42 -2.77
N GLN A 56 0.39 -0.95 -2.73
CA GLN A 56 -0.79 -1.81 -2.67
C GLN A 56 -0.90 -2.70 -3.93
N GLY A 57 -0.71 -2.10 -5.12
CA GLY A 57 -0.78 -2.82 -6.39
C GLY A 57 0.24 -3.96 -6.51
N MET A 58 1.48 -3.74 -6.07
CA MET A 58 2.53 -4.78 -6.07
C MET A 58 2.17 -5.97 -5.20
N THR A 59 1.56 -5.72 -4.03
CA THR A 59 1.06 -6.79 -3.14
C THR A 59 -0.01 -7.61 -3.84
N VAL A 60 -0.98 -6.96 -4.51
CA VAL A 60 -2.05 -7.65 -5.25
C VAL A 60 -1.48 -8.48 -6.41
N LEU A 61 -0.56 -7.91 -7.20
CA LEU A 61 0.04 -8.61 -8.34
C LEU A 61 0.82 -9.84 -7.90
N GLN A 62 1.57 -9.74 -6.80
CA GLN A 62 2.33 -10.88 -6.29
C GLN A 62 1.41 -11.98 -5.75
N LEU A 63 0.34 -11.63 -5.02
CA LEU A 63 -0.65 -12.60 -4.57
C LEU A 63 -1.36 -13.29 -5.75
N ALA A 64 -1.69 -12.55 -6.80
CA ALA A 64 -2.28 -13.12 -8.00
C ALA A 64 -1.32 -14.11 -8.70
N GLU A 65 -0.03 -13.83 -8.73
CA GLU A 65 0.99 -14.74 -9.25
C GLU A 65 1.12 -15.99 -8.38
N ASP A 66 1.14 -15.83 -7.05
CA ASP A 66 1.23 -16.93 -6.10
C ASP A 66 0.00 -17.86 -6.19
N ILE A 67 -1.21 -17.30 -6.37
CA ILE A 67 -2.44 -18.05 -6.67
C ILE A 67 -2.30 -18.84 -7.97
N LYS A 68 -1.85 -18.19 -9.04
CA LYS A 68 -1.64 -18.83 -10.33
C LYS A 68 -0.64 -19.98 -10.26
N ASN A 69 0.34 -19.90 -9.35
CA ASN A 69 1.33 -20.93 -9.11
C ASN A 69 0.84 -22.04 -8.15
N GLY A 70 -0.44 -22.01 -7.74
CA GLY A 70 -1.07 -23.07 -6.96
C GLY A 70 -0.85 -22.96 -5.45
N MET A 71 -0.47 -21.79 -4.92
CA MET A 71 -0.39 -21.58 -3.49
C MET A 71 -1.80 -21.70 -2.88
N ASP A 72 -1.93 -22.47 -1.80
CA ASP A 72 -3.22 -22.71 -1.16
C ASP A 72 -3.74 -21.48 -0.38
N TRP A 73 -5.03 -21.50 -0.05
CA TRP A 73 -5.73 -20.41 0.61
C TRP A 73 -5.14 -20.07 1.99
N GLU A 74 -4.82 -21.08 2.79
CA GLU A 74 -4.31 -20.86 4.15
C GLU A 74 -2.91 -20.24 4.09
N GLU A 75 -2.03 -20.75 3.25
CA GLU A 75 -0.70 -20.18 3.04
C GLU A 75 -0.76 -18.75 2.51
N LEU A 76 -1.64 -18.48 1.52
CA LEU A 76 -1.86 -17.14 0.97
C LEU A 76 -2.30 -16.14 2.06
N THR A 77 -3.28 -16.52 2.89
CA THR A 77 -3.95 -15.59 3.80
C THR A 77 -3.29 -15.47 5.16
N GLU A 78 -2.72 -16.57 5.71
CA GLU A 78 -2.15 -16.54 7.05
C GLU A 78 -0.65 -16.18 7.05
N ARG A 79 0.06 -16.43 5.95
CA ARG A 79 1.49 -16.22 5.88
C ARG A 79 1.91 -15.25 4.77
N ARG A 80 1.49 -15.52 3.54
CA ARG A 80 2.03 -14.83 2.36
C ARG A 80 1.60 -13.38 2.26
N ALA A 81 0.32 -13.08 2.40
CA ALA A 81 -0.19 -11.70 2.33
C ALA A 81 0.37 -10.83 3.46
N PRO A 82 0.38 -11.25 4.76
CA PRO A 82 1.05 -10.51 5.81
C PRO A 82 2.54 -10.26 5.54
N GLN A 83 3.25 -11.27 5.03
CA GLN A 83 4.67 -11.15 4.69
C GLN A 83 4.92 -10.13 3.57
N LEU A 84 4.12 -10.14 2.52
CA LEU A 84 4.23 -9.19 1.42
C LEU A 84 3.97 -7.76 1.89
N ILE A 85 2.92 -7.56 2.70
CA ILE A 85 2.59 -6.25 3.28
C ILE A 85 3.73 -5.73 4.15
N ALA A 86 4.27 -6.56 5.03
CA ALA A 86 5.37 -6.20 5.93
C ALA A 86 6.69 -5.89 5.17
N ASN A 87 6.84 -6.42 3.95
CA ASN A 87 8.03 -6.22 3.11
C ASN A 87 7.79 -5.29 1.92
N THR A 88 6.70 -4.54 1.92
CA THR A 88 6.41 -3.50 0.92
C THR A 88 6.80 -2.13 1.46
N TYR A 89 7.72 -1.45 0.78
CA TYR A 89 8.29 -0.17 1.22
C TYR A 89 8.02 0.93 0.18
N PRO A 90 6.86 1.61 0.24
CA PRO A 90 6.55 2.71 -0.66
C PRO A 90 7.26 3.99 -0.21
N PHE A 91 7.98 4.63 -1.12
CA PHE A 91 8.56 5.95 -0.95
C PHE A 91 8.12 6.86 -2.08
N PHE A 92 7.70 8.06 -1.76
CA PHE A 92 7.33 9.04 -2.77
C PHE A 92 7.61 10.47 -2.31
N SER A 93 7.64 11.39 -3.24
CA SER A 93 7.69 12.81 -2.97
C SER A 93 6.64 13.53 -3.79
N VAL A 94 6.20 14.68 -3.30
CA VAL A 94 5.19 15.51 -3.96
C VAL A 94 5.73 16.93 -4.12
N ASP A 95 5.33 17.60 -5.19
CA ASP A 95 5.73 19.00 -5.41
C ASP A 95 5.00 19.96 -4.46
N THR A 96 3.79 19.63 -4.05
CA THR A 96 3.00 20.38 -3.08
C THR A 96 2.27 19.46 -2.10
N LEU A 97 2.13 19.91 -0.86
CA LEU A 97 1.31 19.24 0.15
C LEU A 97 -0.16 19.70 0.12
N GLU A 98 -0.49 20.66 -0.73
CA GLU A 98 -1.80 21.32 -0.78
C GLU A 98 -2.96 20.31 -0.88
N TYR A 99 -2.83 19.33 -1.77
CA TYR A 99 -3.89 18.32 -1.98
C TYR A 99 -4.02 17.36 -0.80
N LEU A 100 -2.92 17.03 -0.12
CA LEU A 100 -2.94 16.23 1.11
C LEU A 100 -3.60 16.98 2.26
N VAL A 101 -3.35 18.29 2.36
CA VAL A 101 -4.01 19.16 3.35
C VAL A 101 -5.49 19.27 3.06
N LYS A 102 -5.87 19.67 1.82
CA LYS A 102 -7.27 19.82 1.40
C LYS A 102 -8.05 18.51 1.54
N GLY A 103 -7.42 17.39 1.26
CA GLY A 103 -8.01 16.07 1.41
C GLY A 103 -8.07 15.56 2.86
N GLY A 104 -7.41 16.22 3.80
CA GLY A 104 -7.29 15.74 5.19
C GLY A 104 -6.42 14.49 5.36
N ARG A 105 -5.58 14.14 4.38
CA ARG A 105 -4.69 12.98 4.41
C ARG A 105 -3.22 13.37 4.62
N ILE A 106 -2.97 14.59 5.10
CA ILE A 106 -1.62 15.09 5.38
C ILE A 106 -0.87 14.26 6.44
N GLY A 107 -1.57 13.62 7.37
CA GLY A 107 -0.99 12.76 8.40
C GLY A 107 0.09 13.49 9.22
N LYS A 108 1.18 12.77 9.51
CA LYS A 108 2.32 13.29 10.28
C LYS A 108 3.26 14.19 9.47
N VAL A 109 2.93 14.45 8.18
CA VAL A 109 3.70 15.39 7.33
C VAL A 109 3.31 16.86 7.60
N THR A 110 2.27 17.11 8.39
CA THR A 110 1.73 18.45 8.72
C THR A 110 2.80 19.46 9.13
N ALA A 111 3.83 19.04 9.89
CA ALA A 111 4.91 19.90 10.34
C ALA A 111 5.75 20.53 9.18
N MET A 112 5.50 20.12 7.93
CA MET A 112 6.19 20.64 6.76
C MET A 112 5.32 21.56 5.89
N ALA A 113 4.07 21.78 6.24
CA ALA A 113 3.11 22.50 5.39
C ALA A 113 3.51 23.95 5.02
N GLY A 114 4.41 24.57 5.78
CA GLY A 114 4.91 25.93 5.51
C GLY A 114 6.29 26.01 4.82
N THR A 115 6.99 24.90 4.58
CA THR A 115 8.42 24.91 4.22
C THR A 115 8.73 24.42 2.80
N MET A 116 7.72 24.17 1.96
CA MET A 116 7.83 23.43 0.68
C MET A 116 8.56 24.16 -0.46
N LEU A 117 8.86 25.46 -0.36
CA LEU A 117 9.36 26.20 -1.52
C LEU A 117 10.71 25.66 -2.06
N GLN A 118 11.58 25.18 -1.18
CA GLN A 118 12.87 24.58 -1.58
C GLN A 118 13.12 23.19 -0.98
N ILE A 119 12.38 22.80 0.08
CA ILE A 119 12.56 21.54 0.78
C ILE A 119 11.40 20.62 0.41
N LYS A 120 11.72 19.48 -0.17
CA LYS A 120 10.76 18.44 -0.57
C LYS A 120 10.80 17.29 0.43
N PRO A 121 9.65 16.81 0.95
CA PRO A 121 9.62 15.63 1.80
C PRO A 121 9.78 14.37 0.96
N ILE A 122 10.44 13.37 1.50
CA ILE A 122 10.22 11.99 1.11
C ILE A 122 9.25 11.39 2.12
N ILE A 123 8.16 10.87 1.62
CA ILE A 123 7.00 10.42 2.37
C ILE A 123 6.91 8.90 2.25
N THR A 124 6.50 8.26 3.33
CA THR A 124 6.12 6.84 3.40
C THR A 124 4.90 6.69 4.30
N PHE A 125 4.46 5.46 4.49
CA PHE A 125 3.42 5.13 5.46
C PHE A 125 4.05 4.77 6.81
N ALA A 126 3.52 5.31 7.88
CA ALA A 126 3.85 4.92 9.25
C ALA A 126 3.17 3.58 9.60
N PRO A 127 3.58 2.90 10.68
CA PRO A 127 2.95 1.66 11.11
C PRO A 127 1.43 1.76 11.38
N ASP A 128 0.95 2.95 11.72
CA ASP A 128 -0.48 3.25 11.88
C ASP A 128 -1.21 3.58 10.56
N GLY A 129 -0.52 3.43 9.42
CA GLY A 129 -1.06 3.66 8.10
C GLY A 129 -1.17 5.13 7.68
N GLN A 130 -0.80 6.09 8.53
CA GLN A 130 -0.77 7.51 8.17
C GLN A 130 0.49 7.86 7.38
N LEU A 131 0.43 8.94 6.61
CA LEU A 131 1.62 9.47 5.93
C LEU A 131 2.60 10.10 6.92
N GLN A 132 3.88 9.80 6.75
CA GLN A 132 4.96 10.43 7.49
C GLN A 132 6.13 10.81 6.59
N SER A 133 6.85 11.87 6.95
CA SER A 133 8.10 12.24 6.28
C SER A 133 9.27 11.47 6.89
N VAL A 134 10.04 10.78 6.06
CA VAL A 134 11.25 10.04 6.45
C VAL A 134 12.54 10.73 6.03
N ALA A 135 12.46 11.70 5.12
CA ALA A 135 13.58 12.55 4.76
C ALA A 135 13.09 13.91 4.25
N LYS A 136 13.98 14.90 4.33
CA LYS A 136 13.79 16.25 3.81
C LYS A 136 14.95 16.55 2.88
N VAL A 137 14.66 16.92 1.64
CA VAL A 137 15.67 17.08 0.60
C VAL A 137 15.47 18.42 -0.09
N ARG A 138 16.57 19.10 -0.39
CA ARG A 138 16.53 20.38 -1.11
C ARG A 138 16.68 20.17 -2.62
N GLY A 139 15.64 20.55 -3.38
CA GLY A 139 15.64 20.48 -4.83
C GLY A 139 15.27 19.11 -5.42
N ARG A 140 14.66 19.14 -6.62
CA ARG A 140 14.09 17.94 -7.27
C ARG A 140 15.13 16.86 -7.59
N HIS A 141 16.32 17.23 -8.04
CA HIS A 141 17.37 16.24 -8.37
C HIS A 141 17.84 15.44 -7.16
N GLN A 142 17.93 16.10 -6.01
CA GLN A 142 18.34 15.43 -4.76
C GLN A 142 17.25 14.47 -4.26
N VAL A 143 15.96 14.78 -4.52
CA VAL A 143 14.84 13.88 -4.22
C VAL A 143 15.02 12.55 -4.94
N MET A 144 15.27 12.59 -6.26
CA MET A 144 15.44 11.37 -7.07
C MET A 144 16.60 10.51 -6.58
N ARG A 145 17.74 11.14 -6.29
CA ARG A 145 18.91 10.43 -5.73
C ARG A 145 18.55 9.77 -4.40
N LYS A 146 17.92 10.53 -3.49
CA LYS A 146 17.57 10.01 -2.16
C LYS A 146 16.55 8.88 -2.23
N LEU A 147 15.58 8.92 -3.15
CA LEU A 147 14.65 7.82 -3.37
C LEU A 147 15.37 6.55 -3.84
N VAL A 148 16.33 6.69 -4.77
CA VAL A 148 17.16 5.57 -5.23
C VAL A 148 18.01 5.01 -4.08
N ASP A 149 18.71 5.87 -3.32
CA ASP A 149 19.53 5.45 -2.18
C ASP A 149 18.68 4.67 -1.17
N MET A 150 17.49 5.17 -0.83
CA MET A 150 16.58 4.51 0.10
C MET A 150 16.05 3.17 -0.42
N ALA A 151 15.82 3.04 -1.73
CA ALA A 151 15.45 1.78 -2.34
C ALA A 151 16.62 0.77 -2.27
N VAL A 152 17.83 1.20 -2.60
CA VAL A 152 19.06 0.37 -2.52
C VAL A 152 19.33 -0.06 -1.08
N ASP A 153 19.20 0.84 -0.10
CA ASP A 153 19.38 0.53 1.33
C ASP A 153 18.42 -0.57 1.84
N ARG A 154 17.25 -0.70 1.20
CA ARG A 154 16.27 -1.76 1.49
C ARG A 154 16.60 -3.08 0.80
N CYS A 155 17.36 -3.04 -0.28
CA CYS A 155 17.81 -4.21 -1.00
C CYS A 155 19.05 -4.79 -0.30
N GLY A 156 18.99 -5.98 0.29
CA GLY A 156 20.15 -6.72 0.78
C GLY A 156 20.82 -7.50 -0.36
N GLU A 157 22.08 -7.89 -0.19
CA GLU A 157 22.95 -8.41 -1.26
C GLU A 157 22.47 -9.67 -2.00
N HIS A 158 21.54 -10.47 -1.45
CA HIS A 158 21.19 -11.79 -2.01
C HIS A 158 19.68 -12.05 -2.12
N LYS A 159 18.85 -11.01 -2.24
CA LYS A 159 17.39 -11.17 -2.31
C LYS A 159 16.86 -10.77 -3.69
N ARG A 160 15.76 -11.37 -4.09
CA ARG A 160 14.96 -10.89 -5.23
C ARG A 160 14.03 -9.77 -4.76
N TYR A 161 13.93 -8.73 -5.56
CA TYR A 161 13.06 -7.59 -5.31
C TYR A 161 12.18 -7.34 -6.51
N ASN A 162 10.94 -6.96 -6.25
CA ASN A 162 10.07 -6.36 -7.24
C ASN A 162 10.11 -4.85 -7.03
N LEU A 163 10.45 -4.11 -8.06
CA LEU A 163 10.50 -2.64 -8.04
C LEU A 163 9.46 -2.08 -8.99
N ALA A 164 8.69 -1.12 -8.50
CA ALA A 164 7.76 -0.35 -9.32
C ALA A 164 8.04 1.15 -9.17
N VAL A 165 8.06 1.87 -10.27
CA VAL A 165 8.30 3.31 -10.31
C VAL A 165 7.17 3.97 -11.10
N ALA A 166 6.64 5.08 -10.57
CA ALA A 166 5.66 5.90 -11.26
C ALA A 166 5.90 7.38 -11.02
N HIS A 167 5.39 8.21 -11.92
CA HIS A 167 5.33 9.67 -11.75
C HIS A 167 3.96 10.18 -12.21
N GLY A 168 3.54 11.30 -11.67
CA GLY A 168 2.21 11.90 -11.92
C GLY A 168 2.21 13.07 -12.90
N GLY A 169 3.20 13.14 -13.79
CA GLY A 169 3.30 14.21 -14.82
C GLY A 169 4.48 15.12 -14.67
#